data_cf80a6c36e8605f407ad0c28bc4adcc0
#
_entry.id   cf80a6c36e8605f407ad0c28bc4adcc0
#
_cell.length_a   1.000
_cell.length_b   1.000
_cell.length_c   1.000
_cell.angle_alpha   90.00
_cell.angle_beta   90.00
_cell.angle_gamma   90.00
#
_symmetry.space_group_name_H-M   'P 1'
#
loop_
_entity.id
_entity.type
_entity.pdbx_description
1 polymer ?
#
loop_
_entity_poly.entity_id
_entity_poly.type
_entity_poly.pdbx_seq_one_letter_code
_entity_poly.pdbx_strand_id
1 'polypeptide(L)'
;MKNITITEVAKDAGVSIKTVSRVINQAKEVAGITREKVLKSIKKLDFKPNKDARSLKSKKSFLIGIIYDNPNKYYLSDIQTGALKACQDTNYNIVLQECNYRSKDLTSKVSHFINNAELNGLVLTPPLCDNATLLDYLAKQNIHVSLISPPHSLIMIYCLLAMMRKPHT
;
A
#
# COMPACT_ATOMS: atom_id res chain seq x y z
N MET A 1 27.94 -9.67 0.98
CA MET A 1 27.01 -10.82 0.87
C MET A 1 26.37 -10.78 -0.52
N LYS A 2 26.40 -11.90 -1.25
CA LYS A 2 25.83 -11.96 -2.60
C LYS A 2 24.29 -12.04 -2.45
N ASN A 3 23.57 -11.04 -2.95
CA ASN A 3 22.10 -11.08 -2.94
C ASN A 3 21.62 -12.14 -3.94
N ILE A 4 20.99 -13.19 -3.43
CA ILE A 4 20.36 -14.23 -4.26
C ILE A 4 19.22 -13.59 -5.07
N THR A 5 19.17 -13.92 -6.35
CA THR A 5 18.17 -13.39 -7.29
C THR A 5 17.06 -14.39 -7.57
N ILE A 6 15.92 -13.92 -8.09
CA ILE A 6 14.82 -14.78 -8.53
C ILE A 6 15.28 -15.77 -9.63
N THR A 7 16.28 -15.41 -10.41
CA THR A 7 16.87 -16.27 -11.45
C THR A 7 17.57 -17.48 -10.86
N GLU A 8 18.29 -17.30 -9.74
CA GLU A 8 18.97 -18.39 -9.04
C GLU A 8 17.97 -19.36 -8.41
N VAL A 9 16.85 -18.84 -7.86
CA VAL A 9 15.74 -19.68 -7.35
C VAL A 9 15.09 -20.47 -8.49
N ALA A 10 14.86 -19.85 -9.63
CA ALA A 10 14.25 -20.49 -10.78
C ALA A 10 15.14 -21.64 -11.30
N LYS A 11 16.46 -21.42 -11.34
CA LYS A 11 17.45 -22.44 -11.74
C LYS A 11 17.49 -23.59 -10.75
N ASP A 12 17.52 -23.33 -9.43
CA ASP A 12 17.57 -24.37 -8.39
C ASP A 12 16.28 -25.19 -8.35
N ALA A 13 15.11 -24.54 -8.53
CA ALA A 13 13.81 -25.22 -8.56
C ALA A 13 13.47 -25.92 -9.88
N GLY A 14 14.27 -25.71 -10.95
CA GLY A 14 14.02 -26.27 -12.28
C GLY A 14 12.76 -25.72 -12.96
N VAL A 15 12.43 -24.43 -12.74
CA VAL A 15 11.22 -23.78 -13.28
C VAL A 15 11.55 -22.43 -13.91
N SER A 16 10.58 -21.85 -14.61
CA SER A 16 10.73 -20.50 -15.17
C SER A 16 10.68 -19.42 -14.08
N ILE A 17 11.33 -18.27 -14.33
CA ILE A 17 11.23 -17.07 -13.46
C ILE A 17 9.76 -16.66 -13.26
N LYS A 18 8.93 -16.78 -14.31
CA LYS A 18 7.49 -16.49 -14.25
C LYS A 18 6.77 -17.41 -13.26
N THR A 19 7.16 -18.69 -13.19
CA THR A 19 6.60 -19.66 -12.24
C THR A 19 7.01 -19.32 -10.81
N VAL A 20 8.27 -18.98 -10.55
CA VAL A 20 8.74 -18.52 -9.24
C VAL A 20 7.96 -17.27 -8.80
N SER A 21 7.83 -16.28 -9.68
CA SER A 21 7.06 -15.06 -9.42
C SER A 21 5.60 -15.35 -9.07
N ARG A 22 4.95 -16.30 -9.78
CA ARG A 22 3.57 -16.72 -9.47
C ARG A 22 3.46 -17.38 -8.09
N VAL A 23 4.42 -18.22 -7.72
CA VAL A 23 4.45 -18.86 -6.39
C VAL A 23 4.61 -17.82 -5.28
N ILE A 24 5.55 -16.88 -5.43
CA ILE A 24 5.77 -15.78 -4.48
C ILE A 24 4.51 -14.93 -4.31
N ASN A 25 3.77 -14.71 -5.41
CA ASN A 25 2.53 -13.93 -5.43
C ASN A 25 1.28 -14.75 -5.08
N GLN A 26 1.45 -15.98 -4.59
CA GLN A 26 0.37 -16.89 -4.19
C GLN A 26 -0.69 -17.15 -5.28
N ALA A 27 -0.31 -17.06 -6.55
CA ALA A 27 -1.22 -17.31 -7.66
C ALA A 27 -1.83 -18.72 -7.56
N LYS A 28 -3.16 -18.83 -7.69
CA LYS A 28 -3.90 -20.09 -7.55
C LYS A 28 -3.58 -21.11 -8.65
N GLU A 29 -3.09 -20.66 -9.78
CA GLU A 29 -2.86 -21.43 -11.03
C GLU A 29 -1.58 -22.28 -11.02
N VAL A 30 -0.81 -22.31 -9.92
CA VAL A 30 0.43 -23.09 -9.83
C VAL A 30 0.16 -24.43 -9.13
N ALA A 31 0.45 -25.54 -9.85
CA ALA A 31 0.29 -26.89 -9.30
C ALA A 31 1.05 -27.07 -7.97
N GLY A 32 0.45 -27.80 -7.02
CA GLY A 32 0.99 -27.97 -5.66
C GLY A 32 2.42 -28.46 -5.63
N ILE A 33 2.75 -29.48 -6.43
CA ILE A 33 4.11 -30.05 -6.52
C ILE A 33 5.13 -28.98 -6.96
N THR A 34 4.76 -28.13 -7.94
CA THR A 34 5.63 -27.07 -8.43
C THR A 34 5.81 -25.98 -7.36
N ARG A 35 4.74 -25.66 -6.63
CA ARG A 35 4.78 -24.71 -5.52
C ARG A 35 5.74 -25.17 -4.42
N GLU A 36 5.67 -26.45 -4.02
CA GLU A 36 6.55 -27.00 -3.00
C GLU A 36 8.03 -26.96 -3.42
N LYS A 37 8.34 -27.31 -4.68
CA LYS A 37 9.72 -27.22 -5.21
C LYS A 37 10.26 -25.81 -5.11
N VAL A 38 9.48 -24.82 -5.52
CA VAL A 38 9.89 -23.41 -5.45
C VAL A 38 10.08 -22.95 -4.01
N LEU A 39 9.16 -23.28 -3.09
CA LEU A 39 9.26 -22.92 -1.68
C LEU A 39 10.48 -23.55 -1.01
N LYS A 40 10.82 -24.80 -1.34
CA LYS A 40 12.06 -25.46 -0.87
C LYS A 40 13.30 -24.72 -1.35
N SER A 41 13.35 -24.31 -2.63
CA SER A 41 14.46 -23.55 -3.19
C SER A 41 14.60 -22.17 -2.56
N ILE A 42 13.48 -21.46 -2.33
CA ILE A 42 13.47 -20.17 -1.64
C ILE A 42 14.08 -20.31 -0.25
N LYS A 43 13.65 -21.33 0.52
CA LYS A 43 14.17 -21.59 1.88
C LYS A 43 15.64 -22.00 1.85
N LYS A 44 16.04 -22.89 0.95
CA LYS A 44 17.42 -23.37 0.79
C LYS A 44 18.40 -22.24 0.48
N LEU A 45 17.99 -21.31 -0.37
CA LEU A 45 18.84 -20.20 -0.83
C LEU A 45 18.72 -18.94 0.04
N ASP A 46 17.90 -18.96 1.09
CA ASP A 46 17.52 -17.77 1.89
C ASP A 46 17.12 -16.58 0.99
N PHE A 47 16.38 -16.88 -0.08
CA PHE A 47 15.97 -15.87 -1.02
C PHE A 47 14.90 -14.97 -0.41
N LYS A 48 15.16 -13.68 -0.40
CA LYS A 48 14.21 -12.64 -0.01
C LYS A 48 13.81 -11.83 -1.24
N PRO A 49 12.50 -11.77 -1.58
CA PRO A 49 12.05 -10.96 -2.72
C PRO A 49 12.52 -9.51 -2.56
N ASN A 50 13.23 -9.01 -3.57
CA ASN A 50 13.65 -7.61 -3.56
C ASN A 50 12.44 -6.71 -3.80
N LYS A 51 12.07 -5.93 -2.79
CA LYS A 51 10.93 -5.00 -2.82
C LYS A 51 11.16 -3.91 -3.88
N ASP A 52 12.37 -3.42 -4.05
CA ASP A 52 12.71 -2.36 -4.99
C ASP A 52 12.57 -2.82 -6.45
N ALA A 53 13.05 -4.03 -6.77
CA ALA A 53 12.88 -4.63 -8.09
C ALA A 53 11.40 -4.88 -8.43
N ARG A 54 10.57 -5.12 -7.41
CA ARG A 54 9.13 -5.32 -7.56
C ARG A 54 8.40 -3.99 -7.77
N SER A 55 8.78 -2.95 -7.03
CA SER A 55 8.22 -1.61 -7.19
C SER A 55 8.55 -1.06 -8.58
N LEU A 56 9.77 -1.20 -9.05
CA LEU A 56 10.18 -0.82 -10.41
C LEU A 56 9.35 -1.52 -11.50
N LYS A 57 9.08 -2.81 -11.34
CA LYS A 57 8.29 -3.58 -12.33
C LYS A 57 6.80 -3.26 -12.28
N SER A 58 6.25 -2.95 -11.12
CA SER A 58 4.82 -2.66 -10.93
C SER A 58 4.49 -1.18 -11.01
N LYS A 59 5.48 -0.29 -11.05
CA LYS A 59 5.34 1.17 -10.86
C LYS A 59 4.53 1.53 -9.58
N LYS A 60 4.64 0.70 -8.53
CA LYS A 60 3.94 0.89 -7.25
C LYS A 60 4.95 0.87 -6.12
N SER A 61 4.89 1.85 -5.24
CA SER A 61 5.73 1.92 -4.04
C SER A 61 5.33 0.91 -2.95
N PHE A 62 4.08 0.45 -2.98
CA PHE A 62 3.44 -0.31 -1.89
C PHE A 62 3.45 0.44 -0.56
N LEU A 63 3.33 1.78 -0.60
CA LEU A 63 3.22 2.63 0.56
C LEU A 63 1.80 3.17 0.71
N ILE A 64 1.28 3.13 1.93
CA ILE A 64 0.03 3.75 2.34
C ILE A 64 0.37 4.85 3.33
N GLY A 65 -0.03 6.08 3.00
CA GLY A 65 0.11 7.22 3.90
C GLY A 65 -1.04 7.27 4.90
N ILE A 66 -0.75 7.54 6.17
CA ILE A 66 -1.77 7.93 7.15
C ILE A 66 -1.50 9.36 7.54
N ILE A 67 -2.46 10.24 7.29
CA ILE A 67 -2.37 11.65 7.66
C ILE A 67 -3.29 11.90 8.84
N TYR A 68 -2.75 12.58 9.83
CA TYR A 68 -3.44 12.85 11.09
C TYR A 68 -3.16 14.27 11.61
N ASP A 69 -4.12 14.80 12.36
CA ASP A 69 -4.03 15.99 13.19
C ASP A 69 -4.82 15.72 14.46
N ASN A 70 -4.29 14.86 15.32
CA ASN A 70 -5.00 14.48 16.53
C ASN A 70 -4.03 14.40 17.70
N PRO A 71 -4.23 15.23 18.75
CA PRO A 71 -3.41 15.22 19.95
C PRO A 71 -3.60 13.96 20.80
N ASN A 72 -4.65 13.18 20.56
CA ASN A 72 -4.90 11.94 21.29
C ASN A 72 -4.00 10.81 20.82
N LYS A 73 -2.92 10.57 21.55
CA LYS A 73 -1.92 9.55 21.24
C LYS A 73 -2.49 8.13 21.25
N TYR A 74 -3.47 7.84 22.09
CA TYR A 74 -4.11 6.51 22.16
C TYR A 74 -4.91 6.22 20.89
N TYR A 75 -5.71 7.17 20.44
CA TYR A 75 -6.46 7.06 19.19
C TYR A 75 -5.54 6.79 18.00
N LEU A 76 -4.44 7.54 17.88
CA LEU A 76 -3.48 7.33 16.81
C LEU A 76 -2.78 5.96 16.92
N SER A 77 -2.43 5.53 18.14
CA SER A 77 -1.83 4.22 18.38
C SER A 77 -2.73 3.06 17.95
N ASP A 78 -4.04 3.16 18.20
CA ASP A 78 -5.00 2.14 17.80
C ASP A 78 -5.13 2.05 16.27
N ILE A 79 -5.19 3.20 15.59
CA ILE A 79 -5.20 3.25 14.12
C ILE A 79 -3.92 2.65 13.54
N GLN A 80 -2.75 3.02 14.07
CA GLN A 80 -1.47 2.48 13.64
C GLN A 80 -1.41 0.96 13.83
N THR A 81 -1.83 0.48 14.99
CA THR A 81 -1.84 -0.96 15.31
C THR A 81 -2.74 -1.73 14.35
N GLY A 82 -3.95 -1.22 14.10
CA GLY A 82 -4.88 -1.82 13.16
C GLY A 82 -4.34 -1.85 11.72
N ALA A 83 -3.77 -0.73 11.29
CA ALA A 83 -3.19 -0.61 9.95
C ALA A 83 -1.94 -1.49 9.76
N LEU A 84 -1.05 -1.57 10.75
CA LEU A 84 0.11 -2.45 10.73
C LEU A 84 -0.32 -3.92 10.67
N LYS A 85 -1.32 -4.31 11.46
CA LYS A 85 -1.88 -5.66 11.44
C LYS A 85 -2.47 -6.01 10.07
N ALA A 86 -3.18 -5.08 9.43
CA ALA A 86 -3.72 -5.28 8.09
C ALA A 86 -2.63 -5.42 7.02
N CYS A 87 -1.44 -4.85 7.25
CA CYS A 87 -0.32 -4.94 6.33
C CYS A 87 0.55 -6.20 6.51
N GLN A 88 0.43 -6.95 7.63
CA GLN A 88 1.32 -8.06 7.96
C GLN A 88 1.41 -9.13 6.86
N ASP A 89 0.27 -9.48 6.25
CA ASP A 89 0.20 -10.51 5.20
C ASP A 89 0.21 -9.90 3.78
N THR A 90 0.55 -8.63 3.68
CA THR A 90 0.62 -7.90 2.42
C THR A 90 2.04 -7.42 2.13
N ASN A 91 2.22 -6.80 0.96
CA ASN A 91 3.49 -6.14 0.65
C ASN A 91 3.47 -4.64 0.99
N TYR A 92 2.35 -4.15 1.55
CA TYR A 92 2.22 -2.75 1.89
C TYR A 92 2.97 -2.41 3.19
N ASN A 93 3.49 -1.19 3.24
CA ASN A 93 4.03 -0.57 4.44
C ASN A 93 3.29 0.73 4.69
N ILE A 94 3.41 1.24 5.92
CA ILE A 94 2.72 2.46 6.35
C ILE A 94 3.76 3.55 6.55
N VAL A 95 3.44 4.74 6.11
CA VAL A 95 4.15 5.98 6.43
C VAL A 95 3.17 6.97 7.05
N LEU A 96 3.63 7.68 8.05
CA LEU A 96 2.81 8.60 8.85
C LEU A 96 3.21 10.03 8.55
N GLN A 97 2.22 10.92 8.45
CA GLN A 97 2.44 12.35 8.30
C GLN A 97 1.48 13.12 9.22
N GLU A 98 2.04 13.90 10.11
CA GLU A 98 1.28 14.89 10.87
C GLU A 98 1.04 16.13 10.02
N CYS A 99 -0.20 16.61 10.01
CA CYS A 99 -0.61 17.81 9.31
C CYS A 99 -1.58 18.61 10.15
N ASN A 100 -1.35 19.90 10.29
CA ASN A 100 -2.29 20.78 10.96
C ASN A 100 -3.51 21.03 10.07
N TYR A 101 -4.69 20.64 10.51
CA TYR A 101 -5.97 20.80 9.84
C TYR A 101 -6.30 22.28 9.47
N ARG A 102 -5.88 23.23 10.32
CA ARG A 102 -6.12 24.66 10.13
C ARG A 102 -5.05 25.35 9.29
N SER A 103 -4.04 24.64 8.84
CA SER A 103 -2.95 25.21 8.07
C SER A 103 -3.42 25.62 6.68
N LYS A 104 -3.08 26.82 6.25
CA LYS A 104 -3.39 27.32 4.90
C LYS A 104 -2.68 26.52 3.80
N ASP A 105 -1.57 25.89 4.11
CA ASP A 105 -0.75 25.08 3.22
C ASP A 105 -1.02 23.57 3.32
N LEU A 106 -2.11 23.17 3.99
CA LEU A 106 -2.47 21.76 4.21
C LEU A 106 -2.46 20.96 2.90
N THR A 107 -3.17 21.42 1.89
CA THR A 107 -3.26 20.73 0.59
C THR A 107 -1.89 20.58 -0.08
N SER A 108 -1.05 21.62 0.00
CA SER A 108 0.31 21.58 -0.54
C SER A 108 1.19 20.56 0.20
N LYS A 109 1.12 20.51 1.53
CA LYS A 109 1.85 19.52 2.33
C LYS A 109 1.41 18.10 2.04
N VAL A 110 0.12 17.87 1.91
CA VAL A 110 -0.42 16.56 1.55
C VAL A 110 0.01 16.15 0.14
N SER A 111 -0.03 17.08 -0.81
CA SER A 111 0.47 16.86 -2.17
C SER A 111 1.94 16.47 -2.20
N HIS A 112 2.76 17.21 -1.46
CA HIS A 112 4.19 16.93 -1.35
C HIS A 112 4.45 15.54 -0.74
N PHE A 113 3.72 15.19 0.32
CA PHE A 113 3.84 13.87 0.94
C PHE A 113 3.46 12.73 0.00
N ILE A 114 2.34 12.86 -0.75
CA ILE A 114 1.90 11.87 -1.73
C ILE A 114 2.99 11.64 -2.79
N ASN A 115 3.52 12.72 -3.34
CA ASN A 115 4.48 12.66 -4.44
C ASN A 115 5.86 12.16 -4.00
N ASN A 116 6.38 12.66 -2.88
CA ASN A 116 7.72 12.27 -2.40
C ASN A 116 7.79 10.81 -1.95
N ALA A 117 6.72 10.30 -1.33
CA ALA A 117 6.65 8.91 -0.91
C ALA A 117 6.06 8.00 -2.01
N GLU A 118 5.66 8.55 -3.17
CA GLU A 118 5.02 7.81 -4.25
C GLU A 118 3.84 6.94 -3.74
N LEU A 119 2.98 7.49 -2.89
CA LEU A 119 1.96 6.73 -2.19
C LEU A 119 0.98 6.04 -3.14
N ASN A 120 0.63 4.80 -2.85
CA ASN A 120 -0.43 4.05 -3.54
C ASN A 120 -1.82 4.30 -2.96
N GLY A 121 -1.88 4.69 -1.70
CA GLY A 121 -3.12 4.98 -1.00
C GLY A 121 -2.91 5.93 0.16
N LEU A 122 -3.99 6.53 0.60
CA LEU A 122 -4.02 7.51 1.67
C LEU A 122 -5.15 7.20 2.64
N VAL A 123 -4.86 7.31 3.92
CA VAL A 123 -5.86 7.24 5.00
C VAL A 123 -5.89 8.59 5.69
N LEU A 124 -7.08 9.18 5.78
CA LEU A 124 -7.31 10.43 6.50
C LEU A 124 -8.05 10.16 7.80
N THR A 125 -7.54 10.70 8.89
CA THR A 125 -8.19 10.66 10.19
C THR A 125 -8.90 11.98 10.51
N PRO A 126 -9.87 12.00 11.44
CA PRO A 126 -10.43 13.26 11.93
C PRO A 126 -9.35 14.18 12.53
N PRO A 127 -9.47 15.49 12.33
CA PRO A 127 -10.50 16.21 11.58
C PRO A 127 -10.22 16.36 10.07
N LEU A 128 -9.12 15.81 9.56
CA LEU A 128 -8.69 15.98 8.17
C LEU A 128 -9.67 15.35 7.17
N CYS A 129 -10.35 14.26 7.56
CA CYS A 129 -11.38 13.62 6.74
C CYS A 129 -12.63 14.49 6.50
N ASP A 130 -12.76 15.63 7.21
CA ASP A 130 -13.88 16.57 7.11
C ASP A 130 -13.51 17.82 6.31
N ASN A 131 -12.26 17.94 5.84
CA ASN A 131 -11.80 19.13 5.11
C ASN A 131 -12.21 19.05 3.63
N ALA A 132 -13.28 19.76 3.27
CA ALA A 132 -13.83 19.75 1.91
C ALA A 132 -12.79 20.14 0.84
N THR A 133 -11.98 21.18 1.10
CA THR A 133 -10.94 21.63 0.15
C THR A 133 -9.90 20.54 -0.11
N LEU A 134 -9.45 19.85 0.95
CA LEU A 134 -8.52 18.73 0.84
C LEU A 134 -9.14 17.56 0.08
N LEU A 135 -10.41 17.23 0.39
CA LEU A 135 -11.12 16.13 -0.26
C LEU A 135 -11.36 16.41 -1.75
N ASP A 136 -11.73 17.64 -2.11
CA ASP A 136 -11.89 18.06 -3.51
C ASP A 136 -10.57 18.00 -4.29
N TYR A 137 -9.47 18.36 -3.64
CA TYR A 137 -8.14 18.18 -4.21
C TYR A 137 -7.83 16.70 -4.45
N LEU A 138 -8.00 15.86 -3.44
CA LEU A 138 -7.68 14.44 -3.51
C LEU A 138 -8.56 13.68 -4.51
N ALA A 139 -9.82 14.09 -4.67
CA ALA A 139 -10.71 13.52 -5.69
C ALA A 139 -10.21 13.68 -7.12
N LYS A 140 -9.40 14.71 -7.37
CA LYS A 140 -8.77 14.97 -8.68
C LYS A 140 -7.45 14.21 -8.86
N GLN A 141 -6.90 13.66 -7.77
CA GLN A 141 -5.67 12.88 -7.83
C GLN A 141 -6.00 11.41 -8.14
N ASN A 142 -5.08 10.73 -8.81
CA ASN A 142 -5.21 9.29 -9.07
C ASN A 142 -4.66 8.45 -7.90
N ILE A 143 -5.20 8.69 -6.69
CA ILE A 143 -4.81 7.98 -5.47
C ILE A 143 -6.06 7.44 -4.77
N HIS A 144 -5.94 6.24 -4.19
CA HIS A 144 -7.00 5.67 -3.35
C HIS A 144 -7.00 6.35 -1.99
N VAL A 145 -8.15 6.89 -1.59
CA VAL A 145 -8.32 7.56 -0.29
C VAL A 145 -9.34 6.80 0.54
N SER A 146 -8.97 6.51 1.79
CA SER A 146 -9.87 5.96 2.81
C SER A 146 -10.05 6.98 3.93
N LEU A 147 -11.28 7.16 4.38
CA LEU A 147 -11.62 8.07 5.47
C LEU A 147 -11.95 7.27 6.72
N ILE A 148 -11.39 7.68 7.86
CA ILE A 148 -11.76 7.11 9.16
C ILE A 148 -12.78 8.03 9.81
N SER A 149 -13.95 7.45 10.19
CA SER A 149 -15.07 8.18 10.85
C SER A 149 -15.48 9.48 10.14
N PRO A 150 -15.71 9.46 8.81
CA PRO A 150 -16.18 10.66 8.13
C PRO A 150 -17.62 10.99 8.56
N PRO A 151 -18.07 12.27 8.48
CA PRO A 151 -19.47 12.61 8.67
C PRO A 151 -20.36 11.84 7.69
N HIS A 152 -21.60 11.51 8.09
CA HIS A 152 -22.52 10.71 7.29
C HIS A 152 -22.75 11.25 5.87
N SER A 153 -22.74 12.57 5.68
CA SER A 153 -22.90 13.22 4.38
C SER A 153 -21.76 12.93 3.40
N LEU A 154 -20.55 12.70 3.89
CA LEU A 154 -19.36 12.42 3.05
C LEU A 154 -19.23 10.95 2.68
N ILE A 155 -19.74 10.02 3.51
CA ILE A 155 -19.71 8.59 3.20
C ILE A 155 -20.41 8.31 1.85
N MET A 156 -21.57 8.93 1.63
CA MET A 156 -22.34 8.76 0.39
C MET A 156 -21.58 9.26 -0.85
N ILE A 157 -20.91 10.40 -0.76
CA ILE A 157 -20.17 11.01 -1.89
C ILE A 157 -18.95 10.16 -2.26
N TYR A 158 -18.20 9.68 -1.28
CA TYR A 158 -17.00 8.87 -1.55
C TYR A 158 -17.31 7.45 -2.02
N CYS A 159 -18.38 6.84 -1.52
CA CYS A 159 -18.87 5.56 -2.06
C CYS A 159 -19.30 5.69 -3.53
N LEU A 160 -20.00 6.78 -3.88
CA LEU A 160 -20.39 7.07 -5.27
C LEU A 160 -19.15 7.28 -6.17
N LEU A 161 -18.19 8.07 -5.76
CA LEU A 161 -16.95 8.30 -6.53
C LEU A 161 -16.09 7.04 -6.68
N ALA A 162 -16.02 6.20 -5.65
CA ALA A 162 -15.32 4.91 -5.72
C ALA A 162 -16.01 3.93 -6.67
N MET A 163 -17.34 3.92 -6.72
CA MET A 163 -18.13 3.09 -7.65
C MET A 163 -18.03 3.57 -9.12
N MET A 164 -17.82 4.87 -9.34
CA MET A 164 -17.67 5.45 -10.69
C MET A 164 -16.25 5.27 -11.26
N ARG A 165 -15.25 5.01 -10.44
CA ARG A 165 -13.90 4.67 -10.89
C ARG A 165 -13.86 3.20 -11.31
N LYS A 166 -14.05 2.93 -12.61
CA LYS A 166 -13.82 1.59 -13.17
C LYS A 166 -12.39 1.14 -12.84
N PRO A 167 -12.21 -0.13 -12.40
CA PRO A 167 -10.86 -0.68 -12.33
C PRO A 167 -10.25 -0.65 -13.73
N HIS A 168 -9.11 -0.03 -13.90
CA HIS A 168 -8.35 -0.15 -15.12
C HIS A 168 -7.88 -1.61 -15.22
N THR A 169 -8.52 -2.35 -16.12
CA THR A 169 -8.10 -3.68 -16.60
C THR A 169 -6.73 -3.63 -17.22
#